data_bff317db12bd6eb3a0a13a690f8b807f
#
_entry.id   bff317db12bd6eb3a0a13a690f8b807f
#
_cell.length_a   1.000
_cell.length_b   1.000
_cell.length_c   1.000
_cell.angle_alpha   90.00
_cell.angle_beta   90.00
_cell.angle_gamma   90.00
#
_symmetry.space_group_name_H-M   'P 1'
#
loop_
_entity.id
_entity.type
_entity.pdbx_description
1 polymer ?
#
loop_
_entity_poly.entity_id
_entity_poly.type
_entity_poly.pdbx_seq_one_letter_code
_entity_poly.pdbx_strand_id
1 'polypeptide(L)'
;MPLSLAAHYPGRATLVIMSTNPETPRWSALTARVWTTVIEPEAVTCGLVAGDDHVLLIDTGSAPEQGHALTMSAACMLGRPVDRVVVTHYHYDHSGGLPGIDGAETWMHEAALAHCPDLRVDHPIALMAYVDLGGIGAEVIHPGPAHTDGDLVVIVRDEKVTFVGDLVETAGEPQSDETTDVRGWPRAIDSVITGTDGVGVYVPGHGHPIDATAVMKQRAELAERVPVEIPLTPVTRHVPPQLA
;
A
#
# COMPACT_ATOMS: atom_id res chain seq x y z
N MET A 1 -25.63 15.74 -17.70
CA MET A 1 -25.38 16.24 -16.34
C MET A 1 -26.43 15.66 -15.42
N PRO A 2 -26.18 14.70 -14.57
CA PRO A 2 -27.15 14.26 -13.58
C PRO A 2 -27.04 15.13 -12.33
N LEU A 3 -28.19 15.69 -11.89
CA LEU A 3 -28.39 16.43 -10.66
C LEU A 3 -28.74 15.43 -9.55
N SER A 4 -27.92 15.33 -8.51
CA SER A 4 -28.26 14.58 -7.29
C SER A 4 -28.88 15.54 -6.28
N LEU A 5 -30.05 15.23 -5.78
CA LEU A 5 -30.76 15.99 -4.73
C LEU A 5 -30.35 15.40 -3.35
N ALA A 6 -29.77 16.21 -2.51
CA ALA A 6 -29.58 15.90 -1.10
C ALA A 6 -30.74 16.44 -0.22
N ALA A 7 -30.97 15.76 0.90
CA ALA A 7 -32.12 15.84 1.79
C ALA A 7 -32.45 17.24 2.33
N HIS A 8 -33.75 17.51 2.51
CA HIS A 8 -34.35 18.74 2.98
C HIS A 8 -34.11 19.05 4.46
N TYR A 9 -33.54 20.24 4.74
CA TYR A 9 -33.76 21.01 5.96
C TYR A 9 -34.55 22.29 5.60
N PRO A 10 -35.56 22.72 6.37
CA PRO A 10 -36.37 23.89 6.04
C PRO A 10 -35.58 25.17 6.31
N GLY A 11 -35.28 25.93 5.25
CA GLY A 11 -34.81 27.30 5.41
C GLY A 11 -33.63 27.78 4.58
N ARG A 12 -33.28 27.21 3.48
CA ARG A 12 -32.48 27.67 2.33
C ARG A 12 -31.72 26.51 1.72
N ALA A 13 -32.07 26.12 0.54
CA ALA A 13 -31.24 25.21 -0.24
C ALA A 13 -29.99 25.95 -0.73
N THR A 14 -28.86 25.73 -0.09
CA THR A 14 -27.56 26.09 -0.67
C THR A 14 -27.15 24.93 -1.58
N LEU A 15 -27.17 25.17 -2.88
CA LEU A 15 -26.67 24.23 -3.88
C LEU A 15 -25.14 24.15 -3.69
N VAL A 16 -24.68 23.15 -2.95
CA VAL A 16 -23.24 22.81 -2.92
C VAL A 16 -22.98 22.02 -4.20
N ILE A 17 -22.47 22.69 -5.22
CA ILE A 17 -21.89 22.02 -6.38
C ILE A 17 -20.58 21.43 -5.89
N MET A 18 -20.59 20.16 -5.45
CA MET A 18 -19.36 19.39 -5.33
C MET A 18 -18.80 19.21 -6.74
N SER A 19 -17.65 19.81 -7.01
CA SER A 19 -16.87 19.54 -8.23
C SER A 19 -16.48 18.06 -8.17
N THR A 20 -17.12 17.22 -8.99
CA THR A 20 -16.80 15.79 -9.13
C THR A 20 -15.70 15.57 -10.17
N ASN A 21 -14.90 16.59 -10.43
CA ASN A 21 -13.73 16.41 -11.30
C ASN A 21 -12.53 16.12 -10.38
N PRO A 22 -12.03 14.87 -10.29
CA PRO A 22 -10.82 14.60 -9.54
C PRO A 22 -9.72 15.49 -10.13
N GLU A 23 -8.98 16.21 -9.28
CA GLU A 23 -7.84 16.97 -9.75
C GLU A 23 -6.92 16.03 -10.52
N THR A 24 -6.47 16.45 -11.71
CA THR A 24 -5.58 15.63 -12.53
C THR A 24 -4.31 15.30 -11.73
N PRO A 25 -3.99 14.02 -11.51
CA PRO A 25 -2.80 13.63 -10.74
C PRO A 25 -1.53 14.24 -11.28
N ARG A 26 -0.69 14.76 -10.40
CA ARG A 26 0.58 15.40 -10.76
C ARG A 26 1.73 14.55 -10.29
N TRP A 27 2.47 13.97 -11.22
CA TRP A 27 3.59 13.10 -10.97
C TRP A 27 4.85 13.87 -10.58
N SER A 28 5.46 13.50 -9.46
CA SER A 28 6.74 14.01 -8.96
C SER A 28 7.81 12.94 -9.17
N ALA A 29 8.88 13.27 -9.90
CA ALA A 29 9.94 12.32 -10.19
C ALA A 29 10.79 12.04 -8.93
N LEU A 30 11.00 10.78 -8.61
CA LEU A 30 12.02 10.31 -7.66
C LEU A 30 13.33 9.98 -8.37
N THR A 31 13.22 9.39 -9.56
CA THR A 31 14.35 9.05 -10.44
C THR A 31 13.96 9.32 -11.90
N ALA A 32 14.79 8.89 -12.85
CA ALA A 32 14.48 9.01 -14.27
C ALA A 32 13.30 8.09 -14.71
N ARG A 33 13.02 7.02 -13.95
CA ARG A 33 12.04 5.98 -14.29
C ARG A 33 10.96 5.76 -13.22
N VAL A 34 11.02 6.49 -12.10
CA VAL A 34 10.09 6.31 -10.97
C VAL A 34 9.51 7.66 -10.55
N TRP A 35 8.20 7.71 -10.41
CA TRP A 35 7.44 8.89 -9.95
C TRP A 35 6.45 8.50 -8.87
N THR A 36 6.02 9.50 -8.11
CA THR A 36 4.91 9.40 -7.16
C THR A 36 3.91 10.51 -7.38
N THR A 37 2.68 10.28 -6.97
CA THR A 37 1.62 11.28 -6.84
C THR A 37 0.83 11.02 -5.58
N VAL A 38 0.21 12.06 -5.02
CA VAL A 38 -0.71 11.94 -3.87
C VAL A 38 -2.13 12.15 -4.36
N ILE A 39 -3.04 11.29 -3.93
CA ILE A 39 -4.45 11.30 -4.30
C ILE A 39 -5.29 11.66 -3.07
N GLU A 40 -6.01 12.75 -3.18
CA GLU A 40 -6.95 13.24 -2.17
C GLU A 40 -8.34 12.57 -2.31
N PRO A 41 -9.16 12.49 -1.25
CA PRO A 41 -8.98 13.12 0.06
C PRO A 41 -8.17 12.28 1.08
N GLU A 42 -7.89 11.00 0.81
CA GLU A 42 -7.18 10.11 1.74
C GLU A 42 -5.67 10.37 1.78
N ALA A 43 -5.15 11.23 0.89
CA ALA A 43 -3.73 11.55 0.75
C ALA A 43 -2.85 10.31 0.48
N VAL A 44 -3.41 9.33 -0.27
CA VAL A 44 -2.70 8.09 -0.61
C VAL A 44 -1.60 8.36 -1.64
N THR A 45 -0.43 7.78 -1.43
CA THR A 45 0.72 7.89 -2.32
C THR A 45 0.72 6.76 -3.34
N CYS A 46 0.42 7.08 -4.60
CA CYS A 46 0.52 6.14 -5.70
C CYS A 46 1.88 6.25 -6.40
N GLY A 47 2.40 5.10 -6.85
CA GLY A 47 3.67 4.98 -7.55
C GLY A 47 3.52 4.74 -9.05
N LEU A 48 4.50 5.19 -9.83
CA LEU A 48 4.59 4.91 -11.27
C LEU A 48 6.02 4.52 -11.62
N VAL A 49 6.20 3.42 -12.35
CA VAL A 49 7.49 2.93 -12.83
C VAL A 49 7.42 2.68 -14.33
N ALA A 50 8.34 3.26 -15.09
CA ALA A 50 8.39 3.11 -16.55
C ALA A 50 9.64 2.32 -16.98
N GLY A 51 9.45 1.09 -17.41
CA GLY A 51 10.45 0.30 -18.12
C GLY A 51 10.50 0.65 -19.61
N ASP A 52 11.23 -0.09 -20.44
CA ASP A 52 11.31 0.16 -21.87
C ASP A 52 10.03 -0.33 -22.59
N ASP A 53 9.41 -1.40 -22.10
CA ASP A 53 8.25 -2.05 -22.73
C ASP A 53 6.94 -1.79 -22.00
N HIS A 54 6.95 -1.74 -20.65
CA HIS A 54 5.77 -1.68 -19.81
C HIS A 54 5.80 -0.53 -18.80
N VAL A 55 4.61 -0.14 -18.33
CA VAL A 55 4.40 0.89 -17.31
C VAL A 55 3.61 0.31 -16.16
N LEU A 56 4.19 0.32 -14.97
CA LEU A 56 3.60 -0.18 -13.73
C LEU A 56 3.04 0.99 -12.91
N LEU A 57 1.76 0.87 -12.52
CA LEU A 57 1.14 1.69 -11.48
C LEU A 57 1.14 0.89 -10.16
N ILE A 58 1.43 1.56 -9.05
CA ILE A 58 1.41 0.99 -7.70
C ILE A 58 0.38 1.77 -6.91
N ASP A 59 -0.64 1.07 -6.43
CA ASP A 59 -1.86 1.57 -5.81
C ASP A 59 -2.74 2.45 -6.72
N THR A 60 -4.04 2.53 -6.40
CA THR A 60 -5.03 2.98 -7.38
C THR A 60 -5.96 4.08 -6.88
N GLY A 61 -5.84 4.48 -5.61
CA GLY A 61 -6.79 5.41 -4.97
C GLY A 61 -8.06 4.71 -4.48
N SER A 62 -8.99 5.50 -3.95
CA SER A 62 -10.16 5.06 -3.20
C SER A 62 -11.42 4.84 -4.06
N ALA A 63 -11.40 5.24 -5.34
CA ALA A 63 -12.56 5.15 -6.24
C ALA A 63 -12.15 4.88 -7.69
N PRO A 64 -13.02 4.20 -8.48
CA PRO A 64 -12.75 3.90 -9.89
C PRO A 64 -12.36 5.12 -10.72
N GLU A 65 -12.92 6.28 -10.43
CA GLU A 65 -12.59 7.54 -11.11
C GLU A 65 -11.16 7.97 -10.87
N GLN A 66 -10.60 7.68 -9.68
CA GLN A 66 -9.21 7.98 -9.34
C GLN A 66 -8.26 7.04 -10.07
N GLY A 67 -8.56 5.73 -10.11
CA GLY A 67 -7.78 4.77 -10.90
C GLY A 67 -7.71 5.15 -12.38
N HIS A 68 -8.87 5.52 -12.96
CA HIS A 68 -8.93 6.03 -14.33
C HIS A 68 -8.11 7.33 -14.50
N ALA A 69 -8.21 8.28 -13.58
CA ALA A 69 -7.46 9.54 -13.66
C ALA A 69 -5.94 9.32 -13.55
N LEU A 70 -5.50 8.39 -12.68
CA LEU A 70 -4.10 7.99 -12.54
C LEU A 70 -3.54 7.44 -13.87
N THR A 71 -4.23 6.47 -14.48
CA THR A 71 -3.78 5.87 -15.74
C THR A 71 -3.77 6.86 -16.89
N MET A 72 -4.78 7.73 -16.98
CA MET A 72 -4.85 8.76 -18.02
C MET A 72 -3.75 9.82 -17.86
N SER A 73 -3.47 10.28 -16.64
CA SER A 73 -2.41 11.24 -16.37
C SER A 73 -1.03 10.67 -16.64
N ALA A 74 -0.78 9.42 -16.25
CA ALA A 74 0.45 8.68 -16.54
C ALA A 74 0.66 8.51 -18.06
N ALA A 75 -0.38 8.09 -18.77
CA ALA A 75 -0.34 7.93 -20.22
C ALA A 75 -0.07 9.25 -20.95
N CYS A 76 -0.66 10.36 -20.48
CA CYS A 76 -0.40 11.69 -21.01
C CYS A 76 1.08 12.10 -20.81
N MET A 77 1.65 11.80 -19.63
CA MET A 77 3.05 12.14 -19.31
C MET A 77 4.04 11.28 -20.09
N LEU A 78 3.80 9.96 -20.18
CA LEU A 78 4.75 9.00 -20.74
C LEU A 78 4.57 8.74 -22.25
N GLY A 79 3.43 9.15 -22.84
CA GLY A 79 3.07 8.88 -24.23
C GLY A 79 2.68 7.41 -24.50
N ARG A 80 2.44 6.61 -23.45
CA ARG A 80 2.03 5.18 -23.53
C ARG A 80 1.20 4.80 -22.29
N PRO A 81 0.30 3.78 -22.42
CA PRO A 81 -0.60 3.43 -21.34
C PRO A 81 0.12 2.79 -20.15
N VAL A 82 -0.51 2.84 -18.97
CA VAL A 82 -0.28 1.92 -17.87
C VAL A 82 -0.87 0.55 -18.28
N ASP A 83 -0.07 -0.50 -18.21
CA ASP A 83 -0.45 -1.85 -18.58
C ASP A 83 -0.10 -2.90 -17.50
N ARG A 84 0.42 -2.46 -16.37
CA ARG A 84 0.71 -3.25 -15.17
C ARG A 84 0.22 -2.50 -13.94
N VAL A 85 -0.42 -3.19 -13.00
CA VAL A 85 -0.89 -2.61 -11.72
C VAL A 85 -0.58 -3.56 -10.56
N VAL A 86 0.06 -3.06 -9.52
CA VAL A 86 0.21 -3.75 -8.24
C VAL A 86 -0.57 -2.98 -7.18
N VAL A 87 -1.42 -3.67 -6.43
CA VAL A 87 -2.09 -3.13 -5.25
C VAL A 87 -1.37 -3.66 -4.02
N THR A 88 -0.89 -2.75 -3.16
CA THR A 88 -0.06 -3.11 -2.00
C THR A 88 -0.85 -3.87 -0.95
N HIS A 89 -2.10 -3.48 -0.68
CA HIS A 89 -2.97 -4.17 0.28
C HIS A 89 -4.46 -3.85 0.00
N TYR A 90 -5.38 -4.42 0.78
CA TYR A 90 -6.80 -4.39 0.46
C TYR A 90 -7.54 -3.12 0.85
N HIS A 91 -6.96 -2.22 1.64
CA HIS A 91 -7.67 -1.01 2.08
C HIS A 91 -8.18 -0.22 0.88
N TYR A 92 -9.38 0.36 1.05
CA TYR A 92 -10.15 0.93 -0.05
C TYR A 92 -9.44 2.07 -0.77
N ASP A 93 -8.63 2.84 -0.05
CA ASP A 93 -7.87 3.97 -0.59
C ASP A 93 -6.65 3.54 -1.43
N HIS A 94 -6.23 2.29 -1.34
CA HIS A 94 -5.21 1.67 -2.20
C HIS A 94 -5.82 0.84 -3.33
N SER A 95 -6.90 0.11 -3.05
CA SER A 95 -7.51 -0.87 -3.96
C SER A 95 -8.76 -0.37 -4.69
N GLY A 96 -9.44 0.65 -4.17
CA GLY A 96 -10.76 1.09 -4.65
C GLY A 96 -10.77 1.68 -6.06
N GLY A 97 -9.63 2.14 -6.54
CA GLY A 97 -9.50 2.64 -7.91
C GLY A 97 -9.31 1.56 -8.97
N LEU A 98 -8.94 0.32 -8.58
CA LEU A 98 -8.64 -0.75 -9.52
C LEU A 98 -9.79 -1.05 -10.50
N PRO A 99 -11.08 -1.04 -10.12
CA PRO A 99 -12.17 -1.25 -11.06
C PRO A 99 -12.30 -0.16 -12.16
N GLY A 100 -11.63 0.97 -12.01
CA GLY A 100 -11.60 2.03 -13.03
C GLY A 100 -10.45 1.91 -14.03
N ILE A 101 -9.64 0.84 -13.95
CA ILE A 101 -8.47 0.62 -14.80
C ILE A 101 -8.75 -0.54 -15.76
N ASP A 102 -8.73 -0.25 -17.05
CA ASP A 102 -8.94 -1.23 -18.11
C ASP A 102 -7.61 -1.58 -18.82
N GLY A 103 -7.49 -2.83 -19.24
CA GLY A 103 -6.42 -3.29 -20.14
C GLY A 103 -5.03 -3.45 -19.50
N ALA A 104 -4.95 -3.43 -18.16
CA ALA A 104 -3.73 -3.69 -17.42
C ALA A 104 -3.77 -5.09 -16.80
N GLU A 105 -2.62 -5.78 -16.75
CA GLU A 105 -2.44 -6.96 -15.90
C GLU A 105 -2.27 -6.50 -14.44
N THR A 106 -2.86 -7.25 -13.51
CA THR A 106 -3.04 -6.82 -12.12
C THR A 106 -2.49 -7.84 -11.13
N TRP A 107 -1.83 -7.36 -10.07
CA TRP A 107 -1.25 -8.17 -8.98
C TRP A 107 -1.75 -7.68 -7.63
N MET A 108 -2.06 -8.61 -6.74
CA MET A 108 -2.42 -8.36 -5.34
C MET A 108 -2.17 -9.63 -4.53
N HIS A 109 -1.95 -9.51 -3.22
CA HIS A 109 -1.78 -10.69 -2.37
C HIS A 109 -3.09 -11.47 -2.23
N GLU A 110 -3.01 -12.80 -2.20
CA GLU A 110 -4.21 -13.67 -2.14
C GLU A 110 -5.04 -13.48 -0.86
N ALA A 111 -4.39 -13.20 0.29
CA ALA A 111 -5.10 -12.88 1.53
C ALA A 111 -5.84 -11.53 1.39
N ALA A 112 -5.22 -10.51 0.81
CA ALA A 112 -5.85 -9.22 0.56
C ALA A 112 -7.09 -9.36 -0.34
N LEU A 113 -7.04 -10.23 -1.37
CA LEU A 113 -8.20 -10.53 -2.22
C LEU A 113 -9.37 -11.15 -1.47
N ALA A 114 -9.13 -11.89 -0.39
CA ALA A 114 -10.19 -12.46 0.42
C ALA A 114 -11.07 -11.39 1.09
N HIS A 115 -10.53 -10.18 1.32
CA HIS A 115 -11.26 -9.03 1.85
C HIS A 115 -11.99 -8.22 0.75
N CYS A 116 -11.69 -8.48 -0.54
CA CYS A 116 -12.25 -7.79 -1.69
C CYS A 116 -12.95 -8.78 -2.67
N PRO A 117 -14.04 -9.45 -2.28
CA PRO A 117 -14.62 -10.56 -3.05
C PRO A 117 -15.14 -10.15 -4.45
N ASP A 118 -15.45 -8.88 -4.64
CA ASP A 118 -15.92 -8.34 -5.92
C ASP A 118 -14.76 -7.91 -6.84
N LEU A 119 -13.54 -7.81 -6.32
CA LEU A 119 -12.37 -7.41 -7.07
C LEU A 119 -11.87 -8.58 -7.92
N ARG A 120 -11.38 -8.29 -9.13
CA ARG A 120 -10.76 -9.27 -10.02
C ARG A 120 -9.31 -8.87 -10.24
N VAL A 121 -8.41 -9.82 -10.02
CA VAL A 121 -6.97 -9.67 -10.17
C VAL A 121 -6.44 -10.85 -10.99
N ASP A 122 -5.60 -10.56 -11.98
CA ASP A 122 -5.09 -11.58 -12.90
C ASP A 122 -4.08 -12.51 -12.23
N HIS A 123 -3.25 -11.94 -11.35
CA HIS A 123 -2.12 -12.64 -10.72
C HIS A 123 -2.16 -12.51 -9.19
N PRO A 124 -2.91 -13.37 -8.49
CA PRO A 124 -2.81 -13.46 -7.03
C PRO A 124 -1.40 -13.90 -6.60
N ILE A 125 -0.82 -13.21 -5.61
CA ILE A 125 0.53 -13.50 -5.10
C ILE A 125 0.42 -14.12 -3.71
N ALA A 126 1.12 -15.23 -3.47
CA ALA A 126 1.26 -15.82 -2.13
C ALA A 126 2.55 -15.37 -1.43
N LEU A 127 3.67 -15.26 -2.15
CA LEU A 127 4.97 -14.90 -1.58
C LEU A 127 5.67 -13.80 -2.36
N MET A 128 5.87 -14.00 -3.65
CA MET A 128 6.58 -13.05 -4.50
C MET A 128 6.22 -13.21 -5.97
N ALA A 129 6.39 -12.12 -6.71
CA ALA A 129 6.37 -12.10 -8.17
C ALA A 129 7.48 -11.17 -8.68
N TYR A 130 7.88 -11.36 -9.93
CA TYR A 130 8.72 -10.42 -10.66
C TYR A 130 7.93 -9.87 -11.84
N VAL A 131 7.78 -8.58 -11.89
CA VAL A 131 7.10 -7.86 -12.98
C VAL A 131 8.17 -7.27 -13.89
N ASP A 132 8.39 -7.90 -15.05
CA ASP A 132 9.31 -7.39 -16.05
C ASP A 132 8.69 -6.18 -16.76
N LEU A 133 9.44 -5.09 -16.84
CA LEU A 133 8.99 -3.85 -17.48
C LEU A 133 9.80 -3.51 -18.74
N GLY A 134 10.76 -4.37 -19.10
CA GLY A 134 11.72 -4.12 -20.17
C GLY A 134 12.86 -3.23 -19.69
N GLY A 135 14.07 -3.78 -19.62
CA GLY A 135 15.27 -3.07 -19.17
C GLY A 135 15.35 -2.78 -17.67
N ILE A 136 14.23 -2.80 -16.98
CA ILE A 136 14.11 -2.78 -15.52
C ILE A 136 12.94 -3.65 -15.09
N GLY A 137 12.88 -4.02 -13.81
CA GLY A 137 11.77 -4.79 -13.26
C GLY A 137 11.43 -4.42 -11.82
N ALA A 138 10.29 -4.89 -11.38
CA ALA A 138 9.81 -4.74 -10.03
C ALA A 138 9.71 -6.11 -9.34
N GLU A 139 10.39 -6.27 -8.21
CA GLU A 139 10.20 -7.40 -7.31
C GLU A 139 9.02 -7.06 -6.40
N VAL A 140 7.97 -7.87 -6.45
CA VAL A 140 6.76 -7.71 -5.63
C VAL A 140 6.80 -8.81 -4.57
N ILE A 141 6.86 -8.44 -3.29
CA ILE A 141 7.16 -9.38 -2.21
C ILE A 141 6.15 -9.20 -1.08
N HIS A 142 5.62 -10.31 -0.55
CA HIS A 142 4.92 -10.34 0.71
C HIS A 142 5.94 -10.49 1.86
N PRO A 143 6.14 -9.47 2.71
CA PRO A 143 7.16 -9.53 3.78
C PRO A 143 6.68 -10.30 5.02
N GLY A 144 5.47 -10.82 4.99
CA GLY A 144 4.72 -11.42 6.08
C GLY A 144 3.58 -10.52 6.57
N PRO A 145 2.59 -11.07 7.29
CA PRO A 145 1.49 -10.30 7.87
C PRO A 145 2.01 -9.16 8.76
N ALA A 146 1.48 -7.96 8.57
CA ALA A 146 1.95 -6.76 9.25
C ALA A 146 0.83 -5.72 9.45
N HIS A 147 0.77 -4.66 8.61
CA HIS A 147 -0.32 -3.69 8.61
C HIS A 147 -1.65 -4.38 8.30
N THR A 148 -1.63 -5.26 7.30
CA THR A 148 -2.69 -6.23 7.00
C THR A 148 -2.11 -7.65 6.92
N ASP A 149 -2.98 -8.65 6.71
CA ASP A 149 -2.56 -10.04 6.46
C ASP A 149 -2.06 -10.26 5.01
N GLY A 150 -2.19 -9.27 4.14
CA GLY A 150 -1.88 -9.36 2.71
C GLY A 150 -1.06 -8.20 2.16
N ASP A 151 -0.13 -7.64 2.94
CA ASP A 151 0.72 -6.55 2.48
C ASP A 151 1.72 -7.00 1.42
N LEU A 152 1.91 -6.17 0.39
CA LEU A 152 2.96 -6.31 -0.62
C LEU A 152 3.87 -5.08 -0.61
N VAL A 153 5.16 -5.32 -0.82
CA VAL A 153 6.13 -4.28 -1.13
C VAL A 153 6.60 -4.42 -2.57
N VAL A 154 6.91 -3.30 -3.22
CA VAL A 154 7.39 -3.27 -4.60
C VAL A 154 8.79 -2.68 -4.63
N ILE A 155 9.79 -3.48 -4.97
CA ILE A 155 11.20 -3.09 -4.98
C ILE A 155 11.65 -2.87 -6.42
N VAL A 156 11.98 -1.65 -6.77
CA VAL A 156 12.60 -1.28 -8.05
C VAL A 156 14.09 -1.15 -7.82
N ARG A 157 14.79 -2.30 -7.89
CA ARG A 157 16.19 -2.43 -7.43
C ARG A 157 17.14 -1.53 -8.18
N ASP A 158 17.01 -1.45 -9.51
CA ASP A 158 17.89 -0.64 -10.36
C ASP A 158 17.79 0.85 -10.06
N GLU A 159 16.63 1.30 -9.61
CA GLU A 159 16.36 2.69 -9.24
C GLU A 159 16.53 2.96 -7.73
N LYS A 160 16.76 1.91 -6.93
CA LYS A 160 16.84 1.97 -5.46
C LYS A 160 15.62 2.64 -4.83
N VAL A 161 14.44 2.31 -5.31
CA VAL A 161 13.17 2.79 -4.79
C VAL A 161 12.34 1.57 -4.35
N THR A 162 11.78 1.65 -3.15
CA THR A 162 10.91 0.62 -2.58
C THR A 162 9.59 1.25 -2.14
N PHE A 163 8.50 0.81 -2.72
CA PHE A 163 7.15 1.17 -2.26
C PHE A 163 6.75 0.18 -1.18
N VAL A 164 6.46 0.68 0.00
CA VAL A 164 6.23 -0.14 1.20
C VAL A 164 4.77 -0.15 1.65
N GLY A 165 3.89 0.58 0.95
CA GLY A 165 2.49 0.74 1.38
C GLY A 165 2.43 1.24 2.83
N ASP A 166 1.42 0.80 3.56
CA ASP A 166 1.17 1.22 4.94
C ASP A 166 1.98 0.45 5.99
N LEU A 167 2.99 -0.34 5.54
CA LEU A 167 4.01 -0.82 6.46
C LEU A 167 4.75 0.33 7.14
N VAL A 168 4.81 1.48 6.45
CA VAL A 168 5.44 2.71 6.94
C VAL A 168 4.52 3.89 6.64
N GLU A 169 4.35 4.78 7.61
CA GLU A 169 3.48 5.94 7.56
C GLU A 169 4.27 7.21 7.89
N THR A 170 4.13 8.27 7.08
CA THR A 170 4.78 9.57 7.37
C THR A 170 3.80 10.75 7.40
N ALA A 171 2.54 10.52 7.08
CA ALA A 171 1.48 11.53 7.19
C ALA A 171 0.81 11.53 8.58
N GLY A 172 0.96 10.44 9.35
CA GLY A 172 0.34 10.30 10.66
C GLY A 172 0.93 9.15 11.48
N GLU A 173 0.15 8.66 12.42
CA GLU A 173 0.47 7.45 13.18
C GLU A 173 0.06 6.21 12.38
N PRO A 174 0.89 5.15 12.37
CA PRO A 174 0.53 3.89 11.74
C PRO A 174 -0.80 3.34 12.24
N GLN A 175 -1.72 3.10 11.33
CA GLN A 175 -3.07 2.62 11.62
C GLN A 175 -3.09 1.08 11.74
N SER A 176 -4.07 0.55 12.45
CA SER A 176 -4.26 -0.90 12.66
C SER A 176 -5.73 -1.24 12.57
N ASP A 177 -6.03 -2.41 12.03
CA ASP A 177 -7.37 -2.99 12.00
C ASP A 177 -7.39 -4.44 12.56
N GLU A 178 -8.46 -5.19 12.28
CA GLU A 178 -8.63 -6.57 12.77
C GLU A 178 -7.70 -7.58 12.09
N THR A 179 -7.08 -7.25 10.96
CA THR A 179 -6.15 -8.12 10.22
C THR A 179 -4.70 -7.88 10.57
N THR A 180 -4.42 -6.80 11.32
CA THR A 180 -3.06 -6.38 11.69
C THR A 180 -2.36 -7.41 12.57
N ASP A 181 -1.18 -7.87 12.14
CA ASP A 181 -0.25 -8.59 13.00
C ASP A 181 0.75 -7.64 13.66
N VAL A 182 0.39 -7.10 14.81
CA VAL A 182 1.24 -6.18 15.59
C VAL A 182 2.61 -6.78 15.90
N ARG A 183 2.73 -8.12 16.05
CA ARG A 183 4.00 -8.81 16.34
C ARG A 183 4.81 -9.08 15.08
N GLY A 184 4.12 -9.35 13.97
CA GLY A 184 4.71 -9.55 12.65
C GLY A 184 5.24 -8.27 12.03
N TRP A 185 4.58 -7.14 12.27
CA TRP A 185 4.87 -5.88 11.61
C TRP A 185 6.33 -5.41 11.73
N PRO A 186 6.97 -5.35 12.91
CA PRO A 186 8.39 -5.00 12.98
C PRO A 186 9.29 -5.97 12.20
N ARG A 187 8.92 -7.28 12.14
CA ARG A 187 9.68 -8.29 11.39
C ARG A 187 9.53 -8.13 9.89
N ALA A 188 8.32 -7.77 9.43
CA ALA A 188 8.09 -7.46 8.02
C ALA A 188 8.98 -6.29 7.57
N ILE A 189 9.07 -5.22 8.36
CA ILE A 189 9.98 -4.10 8.08
C ILE A 189 11.45 -4.55 8.10
N ASP A 190 11.88 -5.38 9.07
CA ASP A 190 13.23 -5.94 9.09
C ASP A 190 13.56 -6.73 7.81
N SER A 191 12.57 -7.49 7.30
CA SER A 191 12.71 -8.26 6.05
C SER A 191 12.88 -7.34 4.84
N VAL A 192 12.11 -6.25 4.76
CA VAL A 192 12.23 -5.25 3.68
C VAL A 192 13.60 -4.58 3.71
N ILE A 193 14.04 -4.12 4.88
CA ILE A 193 15.35 -3.46 5.03
C ILE A 193 16.50 -4.43 4.67
N THR A 194 16.41 -5.69 5.10
CA THR A 194 17.41 -6.71 4.74
C THR A 194 17.41 -6.99 3.23
N GLY A 195 16.23 -7.13 2.63
CA GLY A 195 16.08 -7.39 1.19
C GLY A 195 16.56 -6.26 0.28
N THR A 196 16.64 -5.03 0.80
CA THR A 196 17.12 -3.83 0.08
C THR A 196 18.51 -3.38 0.52
N ASP A 197 19.20 -4.14 1.39
CA ASP A 197 20.48 -3.75 2.00
C ASP A 197 20.42 -2.40 2.74
N GLY A 198 19.22 -1.94 3.12
CA GLY A 198 19.00 -0.64 3.74
C GLY A 198 19.36 0.55 2.84
N VAL A 199 19.33 0.37 1.52
CA VAL A 199 19.76 1.40 0.54
C VAL A 199 18.58 1.89 -0.26
N GLY A 200 18.52 3.20 -0.45
CA GLY A 200 17.56 3.83 -1.36
C GLY A 200 16.47 4.64 -0.66
N VAL A 201 15.41 4.88 -1.41
CA VAL A 201 14.23 5.65 -1.01
C VAL A 201 13.09 4.67 -0.73
N TYR A 202 12.44 4.86 0.40
CA TYR A 202 11.23 4.11 0.79
C TYR A 202 10.02 5.02 0.66
N VAL A 203 9.05 4.59 -0.13
CA VAL A 203 7.81 5.34 -0.40
C VAL A 203 6.70 4.74 0.44
N PRO A 204 6.19 5.46 1.45
CA PRO A 204 5.08 5.00 2.28
C PRO A 204 3.76 5.09 1.51
N GLY A 205 2.73 4.40 2.00
CA GLY A 205 1.37 4.52 1.47
C GLY A 205 0.78 5.91 1.67
N HIS A 206 1.17 6.59 2.76
CA HIS A 206 0.78 7.98 3.02
C HIS A 206 1.97 8.82 3.45
N GLY A 207 2.07 10.03 2.86
CA GLY A 207 3.08 11.02 3.19
C GLY A 207 4.29 11.05 2.24
N HIS A 208 5.43 11.48 2.75
CA HIS A 208 6.62 11.73 1.91
C HIS A 208 7.62 10.57 1.95
N PRO A 209 8.36 10.34 0.86
CA PRO A 209 9.43 9.35 0.81
C PRO A 209 10.52 9.60 1.87
N ILE A 210 11.08 8.52 2.41
CA ILE A 210 12.08 8.53 3.50
C ILE A 210 13.24 7.59 3.22
N ASP A 211 14.28 7.68 4.06
CA ASP A 211 15.43 6.76 4.04
C ASP A 211 15.26 5.56 5.00
N ALA A 212 16.18 4.62 4.92
CA ALA A 212 16.20 3.44 5.79
C ALA A 212 16.30 3.78 7.29
N THR A 213 16.93 4.90 7.64
CA THR A 213 17.08 5.32 9.05
C THR A 213 15.73 5.69 9.63
N ALA A 214 14.91 6.43 8.88
CA ALA A 214 13.56 6.81 9.29
C ALA A 214 12.62 5.58 9.34
N VAL A 215 12.74 4.65 8.38
CA VAL A 215 12.01 3.37 8.41
C VAL A 215 12.34 2.58 9.69
N MET A 216 13.63 2.46 10.03
CA MET A 216 14.06 1.73 11.22
C MET A 216 13.64 2.41 12.53
N LYS A 217 13.52 3.74 12.53
CA LYS A 217 12.95 4.48 13.67
C LYS A 217 11.49 4.08 13.90
N GLN A 218 10.66 4.12 12.86
CA GLN A 218 9.25 3.71 12.97
C GLN A 218 9.10 2.23 13.32
N ARG A 219 9.97 1.38 12.77
CA ARG A 219 10.05 -0.05 13.16
C ARG A 219 10.27 -0.22 14.66
N ALA A 220 11.13 0.59 15.28
CA ALA A 220 11.38 0.54 16.71
C ALA A 220 10.14 0.98 17.51
N GLU A 221 9.46 2.04 17.08
CA GLU A 221 8.21 2.55 17.67
C GLU A 221 7.08 1.49 17.59
N LEU A 222 6.96 0.78 16.45
CA LEU A 222 6.02 -0.32 16.30
C LEU A 222 6.36 -1.50 17.22
N ALA A 223 7.65 -1.80 17.43
CA ALA A 223 8.07 -2.86 18.34
C ALA A 223 7.68 -2.57 19.81
N GLU A 224 7.62 -1.30 20.21
CA GLU A 224 7.15 -0.90 21.55
C GLU A 224 5.64 -1.14 21.74
N ARG A 225 4.86 -1.19 20.66
CA ARG A 225 3.42 -1.51 20.69
C ARG A 225 3.15 -3.01 20.89
N VAL A 226 4.15 -3.87 20.69
CA VAL A 226 3.99 -5.32 20.86
C VAL A 226 3.80 -5.66 22.35
N PRO A 227 2.70 -6.33 22.75
CA PRO A 227 2.48 -6.72 24.14
C PRO A 227 3.61 -7.62 24.65
N VAL A 228 4.19 -7.26 25.81
CA VAL A 228 5.17 -8.12 26.47
C VAL A 228 4.46 -9.34 27.03
N GLU A 229 4.80 -10.54 26.55
CA GLU A 229 4.36 -11.78 27.20
C GLU A 229 5.07 -11.90 28.55
N ILE A 230 4.32 -11.75 29.65
CA ILE A 230 4.80 -12.14 30.96
C ILE A 230 4.82 -13.67 30.99
N PRO A 231 6.00 -14.32 31.08
CA PRO A 231 6.06 -15.77 31.18
C PRO A 231 5.22 -16.19 32.40
N LEU A 232 4.23 -17.05 32.19
CA LEU A 232 3.51 -17.67 33.31
C LEU A 232 4.56 -18.44 34.09
N THR A 233 4.87 -17.95 35.30
CA THR A 233 5.74 -18.68 36.24
C THR A 233 5.09 -20.06 36.46
N PRO A 234 5.79 -21.18 36.22
CA PRO A 234 5.19 -22.48 36.47
C PRO A 234 4.75 -22.52 37.94
N VAL A 235 3.46 -22.71 38.17
CA VAL A 235 2.94 -22.97 39.51
C VAL A 235 3.51 -24.31 39.92
N THR A 236 4.56 -24.34 40.70
CA THR A 236 5.06 -25.53 41.38
C THR A 236 3.94 -26.02 42.31
N ARG A 237 3.18 -27.02 41.89
CA ARG A 237 2.27 -27.72 42.77
C ARG A 237 3.11 -28.36 43.88
N HIS A 238 3.01 -27.79 45.08
CA HIS A 238 3.54 -28.42 46.27
C HIS A 238 2.71 -29.70 46.52
N VAL A 239 3.27 -30.85 46.21
CA VAL A 239 2.68 -32.13 46.58
C VAL A 239 3.04 -32.33 48.06
N PRO A 240 2.06 -32.36 48.99
CA PRO A 240 2.37 -32.64 50.38
C PRO A 240 2.93 -34.07 50.52
N PRO A 241 3.88 -34.31 51.45
CA PRO A 241 4.40 -35.65 51.70
C PRO A 241 3.27 -36.53 52.14
N GLN A 242 3.11 -37.71 51.49
CA GLN A 242 2.22 -38.75 51.95
C GLN A 242 2.73 -39.27 53.30
N LEU A 243 1.90 -39.12 54.32
CA LEU A 243 2.13 -39.76 55.62
C LEU A 243 2.07 -41.27 55.44
N ALA A 244 3.16 -41.95 55.78
CA ALA A 244 3.27 -43.40 55.86
C ALA A 244 2.56 -43.96 57.10
#